data_2449303a2f54bc04e8f4984c4b5a8bed
#
_entry.id   2449303a2f54bc04e8f4984c4b5a8bed
#
_cell.length_a   1.000
_cell.length_b   1.000
_cell.length_c   1.000
_cell.angle_alpha   90.00
_cell.angle_beta   90.00
_cell.angle_gamma   90.00
#
_symmetry.space_group_name_H-M   'P 1'
#
loop_
_entity.id
_entity.type
_entity.pdbx_description
1 polymer ?
#
loop_
_entity_poly.entity_id
_entity_poly.type
_entity_poly.pdbx_seq_one_letter_code
_entity_poly.pdbx_strand_id
1 'polypeptide(L)'
;MLTADQVAPLCGQLSPRYDNGQALVVGIGTGCNISQVITKDQWTVCPPAEAGHISMPSAIVSELKACGCNSDEFTTVEALFSGRGLTAFCRQFACLEGVTGEIAIKQYGALGDNETTAAINAYASLLGLLLRDFSLSYMPSHGTFLAGSVARAVAECAPEPLTSVFQKPCKFRLQESPSLFVVDEDGAALLGCAQF
;
A
#
# COMPACT_ATOMS: atom_id res chain seq x y z
N MET A 1 -1.97 1.17 -22.10
CA MET A 1 -0.73 1.39 -21.34
C MET A 1 -0.89 2.69 -20.54
N LEU A 2 -0.60 2.70 -19.25
CA LEU A 2 -0.63 3.94 -18.48
C LEU A 2 0.44 4.89 -19.03
N THR A 3 0.12 6.17 -19.12
CA THR A 3 1.06 7.22 -19.51
C THR A 3 1.85 7.70 -18.29
N ALA A 4 2.98 8.36 -18.52
CA ALA A 4 3.81 8.88 -17.44
C ALA A 4 3.04 9.87 -16.53
N ASP A 5 2.04 10.57 -17.08
CA ASP A 5 1.20 11.54 -16.36
C ASP A 5 0.19 10.87 -15.42
N GLN A 6 -0.03 9.55 -15.55
CA GLN A 6 -0.96 8.77 -14.72
C GLN A 6 -0.26 8.04 -13.56
N VAL A 7 1.05 8.25 -13.43
CA VAL A 7 1.88 7.59 -12.41
C VAL A 7 2.77 8.60 -11.73
N ALA A 8 2.56 8.84 -10.44
CA ALA A 8 3.35 9.75 -9.63
C ALA A 8 4.38 9.00 -8.78
N PRO A 9 5.67 9.38 -8.79
CA PRO A 9 6.67 8.78 -7.91
C PRO A 9 6.46 9.27 -6.46
N LEU A 10 6.49 8.34 -5.50
CA LEU A 10 6.51 8.66 -4.07
C LEU A 10 7.92 8.62 -3.51
N CYS A 11 8.69 7.60 -3.83
CA CYS A 11 10.07 7.47 -3.38
C CYS A 11 10.86 6.47 -4.23
N GLY A 12 12.18 6.47 -4.03
CA GLY A 12 13.13 5.59 -4.69
C GLY A 12 13.46 6.03 -6.12
N GLN A 13 14.34 5.28 -6.75
CA GLN A 13 14.73 5.47 -8.16
C GLN A 13 14.70 4.13 -8.86
N LEU A 14 14.18 4.12 -10.09
CA LEU A 14 14.35 3.00 -10.99
C LEU A 14 15.82 2.96 -11.43
N SER A 15 16.65 2.34 -10.63
CA SER A 15 18.04 2.06 -10.98
C SER A 15 18.31 0.57 -10.74
N PRO A 16 17.97 -0.27 -11.69
CA PRO A 16 18.13 -1.68 -11.49
C PRO A 16 19.60 -2.04 -11.53
N ARG A 17 20.19 -2.33 -10.36
CA ARG A 17 21.44 -3.11 -10.30
C ARG A 17 21.21 -4.53 -10.81
N TYR A 18 19.98 -4.98 -10.82
CA TYR A 18 19.50 -6.16 -11.50
C TYR A 18 18.14 -5.86 -12.14
N ASP A 19 17.87 -6.45 -13.27
CA ASP A 19 16.57 -6.36 -13.93
C ASP A 19 15.98 -7.77 -14.07
N ASN A 20 14.86 -8.01 -13.40
CA ASN A 20 14.12 -9.26 -13.50
C ASN A 20 12.79 -9.09 -14.26
N GLY A 21 12.55 -7.92 -14.85
CA GLY A 21 11.35 -7.59 -15.59
C GLY A 21 10.07 -7.55 -14.74
N GLN A 22 10.19 -7.43 -13.42
CA GLN A 22 9.05 -7.52 -12.51
C GLN A 22 8.62 -6.15 -12.00
N ALA A 23 7.32 -5.90 -12.07
CA ALA A 23 6.63 -4.85 -11.35
C ALA A 23 5.59 -5.46 -10.40
N LEU A 24 5.22 -4.75 -9.36
CA LEU A 24 4.19 -5.16 -8.42
C LEU A 24 3.12 -4.08 -8.35
N VAL A 25 1.88 -4.42 -8.62
CA VAL A 25 0.73 -3.54 -8.42
C VAL A 25 0.01 -3.96 -7.15
N VAL A 26 -0.20 -3.03 -6.23
CA VAL A 26 -0.92 -3.24 -4.97
C VAL A 26 -2.19 -2.39 -5.01
N GLY A 27 -3.32 -3.06 -5.17
CA GLY A 27 -4.63 -2.44 -5.25
C GLY A 27 -5.32 -2.42 -3.88
N ILE A 28 -5.64 -1.23 -3.36
CA ILE A 28 -6.38 -1.07 -2.10
C ILE A 28 -7.53 -0.08 -2.31
N GLY A 29 -8.73 -0.61 -2.20
CA GLY A 29 -9.98 0.12 -2.34
C GLY A 29 -11.04 -0.49 -1.44
N THR A 30 -12.13 -1.04 -2.01
CA THR A 30 -13.13 -1.83 -1.27
C THR A 30 -12.53 -3.12 -0.70
N GLY A 31 -11.55 -3.69 -1.38
CA GLY A 31 -10.75 -4.83 -0.96
C GLY A 31 -9.24 -4.54 -1.14
N CYS A 32 -8.43 -5.59 -0.96
CA CYS A 32 -6.99 -5.55 -1.16
C CYS A 32 -6.53 -6.75 -1.99
N ASN A 33 -5.75 -6.49 -3.04
CA ASN A 33 -5.04 -7.55 -3.74
C ASN A 33 -3.74 -7.04 -4.36
N ILE A 34 -2.91 -7.96 -4.80
CA ILE A 34 -1.70 -7.68 -5.56
C ILE A 34 -1.76 -8.31 -6.95
N SER A 35 -1.05 -7.70 -7.87
CA SER A 35 -0.79 -8.26 -9.20
C SER A 35 0.70 -8.15 -9.48
N GLN A 36 1.37 -9.29 -9.59
CA GLN A 36 2.73 -9.35 -10.08
C GLN A 36 2.70 -9.25 -11.61
N VAL A 37 3.43 -8.30 -12.17
CA VAL A 37 3.59 -8.14 -13.62
C VAL A 37 5.00 -8.55 -13.97
N ILE A 38 5.15 -9.54 -14.84
CA ILE A 38 6.45 -10.04 -15.31
C ILE A 38 6.53 -9.77 -16.80
N THR A 39 7.47 -8.93 -17.22
CA THR A 39 7.71 -8.61 -18.62
C THR A 39 9.05 -9.19 -19.04
N LYS A 40 9.02 -10.00 -20.10
CA LYS A 40 10.23 -10.54 -20.71
C LYS A 40 10.08 -10.53 -22.23
N ASP A 41 10.99 -9.86 -22.90
CA ASP A 41 10.97 -9.63 -24.35
C ASP A 41 9.63 -8.98 -24.79
N GLN A 42 8.79 -9.71 -25.51
CA GLN A 42 7.48 -9.25 -26.00
C GLN A 42 6.31 -9.81 -25.16
N TRP A 43 6.60 -10.57 -24.10
CA TRP A 43 5.58 -11.23 -23.29
C TRP A 43 5.38 -10.50 -21.97
N THR A 44 4.14 -10.32 -21.61
CA THR A 44 3.74 -9.86 -20.28
C THR A 44 2.82 -10.90 -19.65
N VAL A 45 3.14 -11.31 -18.43
CA VAL A 45 2.36 -12.30 -17.67
C VAL A 45 1.99 -11.69 -16.32
N CYS A 46 0.74 -11.87 -15.93
CA CYS A 46 0.22 -11.50 -14.61
C CYS A 46 -0.29 -12.76 -13.91
N PRO A 47 0.53 -13.46 -13.12
CA PRO A 47 0.07 -14.62 -12.37
C PRO A 47 -1.08 -14.25 -11.43
N PRO A 48 -2.12 -15.08 -11.30
CA PRO A 48 -3.21 -14.83 -10.37
C PRO A 48 -2.70 -14.86 -8.93
N ALA A 49 -3.21 -13.97 -8.10
CA ALA A 49 -2.89 -13.89 -6.68
C ALA A 49 -4.11 -13.41 -5.88
N GLU A 50 -4.20 -13.87 -4.64
CA GLU A 50 -5.22 -13.49 -3.66
C GLU A 50 -4.54 -13.08 -2.35
N ALA A 51 -3.58 -12.16 -2.47
CA ALA A 51 -2.75 -11.74 -1.33
C ALA A 51 -3.53 -10.96 -0.26
N GLY A 52 -4.70 -10.43 -0.58
CA GLY A 52 -5.60 -9.85 0.42
C GLY A 52 -6.08 -10.85 1.46
N HIS A 53 -6.19 -12.12 1.07
CA HIS A 53 -6.69 -13.19 1.93
C HIS A 53 -5.61 -13.94 2.72
N ILE A 54 -4.34 -13.62 2.54
CA ILE A 54 -3.29 -14.20 3.40
C ILE A 54 -3.45 -13.72 4.84
N SER A 55 -2.94 -14.52 5.77
CA SER A 55 -2.90 -14.13 7.19
C SER A 55 -2.11 -12.85 7.39
N MET A 56 -2.54 -12.03 8.35
CA MET A 56 -1.83 -10.80 8.70
C MET A 56 -0.38 -11.09 9.09
N PRO A 57 0.61 -10.42 8.50
CA PRO A 57 2.02 -10.57 8.87
C PRO A 57 2.25 -10.26 10.35
N SER A 58 3.05 -11.08 11.03
CA SER A 58 3.29 -10.98 12.48
C SER A 58 3.87 -9.62 12.92
N ALA A 59 4.67 -8.99 12.06
CA ALA A 59 5.20 -7.66 12.32
C ALA A 59 4.08 -6.62 12.41
N ILE A 60 3.09 -6.68 11.50
CA ILE A 60 1.92 -5.79 11.51
C ILE A 60 1.04 -6.08 12.74
N VAL A 61 0.85 -7.35 13.09
CA VAL A 61 0.12 -7.74 14.32
C VAL A 61 0.77 -7.14 15.56
N SER A 62 2.10 -7.14 15.62
CA SER A 62 2.85 -6.55 16.74
C SER A 62 2.66 -5.04 16.84
N GLU A 63 2.68 -4.34 15.70
CA GLU A 63 2.44 -2.89 15.64
C GLU A 63 1.00 -2.53 15.99
N LEU A 64 0.01 -3.30 15.52
CA LEU A 64 -1.41 -3.13 15.90
C LEU A 64 -1.58 -3.21 17.42
N LYS A 65 -0.98 -4.20 18.06
CA LYS A 65 -1.01 -4.35 19.53
C LYS A 65 -0.29 -3.20 20.23
N ALA A 66 0.84 -2.74 19.70
CA ALA A 66 1.56 -1.59 20.26
C ALA A 66 0.73 -0.29 20.17
N CYS A 67 -0.10 -0.17 19.14
CA CYS A 67 -1.06 0.92 18.97
C CYS A 67 -2.33 0.77 19.84
N GLY A 68 -2.46 -0.30 20.61
CA GLY A 68 -3.65 -0.58 21.44
C GLY A 68 -4.85 -1.14 20.64
N CYS A 69 -4.64 -1.51 19.39
CA CYS A 69 -5.70 -2.09 18.56
C CYS A 69 -5.89 -3.60 18.83
N ASN A 70 -7.14 -4.06 18.76
CA ASN A 70 -7.47 -5.47 18.80
C ASN A 70 -7.08 -6.13 17.47
N SER A 71 -5.94 -6.80 17.44
CA SER A 71 -5.43 -7.46 16.22
C SER A 71 -6.31 -8.61 15.73
N ASP A 72 -7.20 -9.17 16.56
CA ASP A 72 -8.04 -10.30 16.19
C ASP A 72 -9.15 -9.92 15.20
N GLU A 73 -9.45 -8.63 15.07
CA GLU A 73 -10.33 -8.12 14.02
C GLU A 73 -9.63 -8.03 12.64
N PHE A 74 -8.31 -8.03 12.62
CA PHE A 74 -7.49 -7.87 11.41
C PHE A 74 -6.73 -9.17 11.10
N THR A 75 -7.46 -10.27 10.88
CA THR A 75 -6.86 -11.60 10.67
C THR A 75 -6.22 -11.78 9.31
N THR A 76 -6.68 -11.03 8.29
CA THR A 76 -6.14 -11.06 6.93
C THR A 76 -5.65 -9.68 6.50
N VAL A 77 -4.83 -9.63 5.45
CA VAL A 77 -4.33 -8.38 4.88
C VAL A 77 -5.50 -7.47 4.47
N GLU A 78 -6.51 -7.99 3.79
CA GLU A 78 -7.69 -7.21 3.38
C GLU A 78 -8.53 -6.75 4.58
N ALA A 79 -8.56 -7.49 5.68
CA ALA A 79 -9.31 -7.08 6.86
C ALA A 79 -8.82 -5.73 7.41
N LEU A 80 -7.54 -5.42 7.25
CA LEU A 80 -6.95 -4.12 7.62
C LEU A 80 -6.86 -3.18 6.41
N PHE A 81 -6.25 -3.65 5.30
CA PHE A 81 -5.93 -2.82 4.14
C PHE A 81 -7.09 -2.81 3.13
N SER A 82 -8.16 -2.13 3.51
CA SER A 82 -9.35 -1.88 2.71
C SER A 82 -10.10 -0.65 3.27
N GLY A 83 -11.10 -0.12 2.58
CA GLY A 83 -11.89 1.01 3.08
C GLY A 83 -12.61 0.71 4.40
N ARG A 84 -13.14 -0.51 4.55
CA ARG A 84 -13.74 -0.97 5.82
C ARG A 84 -12.67 -1.18 6.90
N GLY A 85 -11.50 -1.70 6.53
CA GLY A 85 -10.37 -1.90 7.43
C GLY A 85 -9.81 -0.59 7.96
N LEU A 86 -9.63 0.41 7.10
CA LEU A 86 -9.24 1.76 7.50
C LEU A 86 -10.25 2.36 8.49
N THR A 87 -11.55 2.20 8.24
CA THR A 87 -12.61 2.66 9.15
C THR A 87 -12.51 1.97 10.52
N ALA A 88 -12.35 0.64 10.52
CA ALA A 88 -12.21 -0.13 11.76
C ALA A 88 -10.95 0.27 12.54
N PHE A 89 -9.83 0.47 11.83
CA PHE A 89 -8.57 0.90 12.43
C PHE A 89 -8.68 2.29 13.07
N CYS A 90 -9.22 3.29 12.35
CA CYS A 90 -9.41 4.65 12.91
C CYS A 90 -10.30 4.63 14.16
N ARG A 91 -11.36 3.82 14.13
CA ARG A 91 -12.26 3.67 15.30
C ARG A 91 -11.55 3.11 16.51
N GLN A 92 -10.70 2.10 16.33
CA GLN A 92 -9.95 1.49 17.44
C GLN A 92 -8.79 2.35 17.93
N PHE A 93 -7.99 2.87 17.01
CA PHE A 93 -6.76 3.60 17.31
C PHE A 93 -7.02 4.90 18.08
N ALA A 94 -8.00 5.68 17.64
CA ALA A 94 -8.27 7.02 18.18
C ALA A 94 -9.61 7.11 18.94
N CYS A 95 -10.28 5.96 19.17
CA CYS A 95 -11.61 5.91 19.79
C CYS A 95 -12.62 6.83 19.06
N LEU A 96 -12.48 6.95 17.74
CA LEU A 96 -13.29 7.83 16.90
C LEU A 96 -14.62 7.16 16.55
N GLU A 97 -15.59 7.17 17.47
CA GLU A 97 -16.93 6.68 17.17
C GLU A 97 -17.60 7.53 16.10
N GLY A 98 -18.21 6.85 15.10
CA GLY A 98 -18.92 7.52 13.99
C GLY A 98 -18.02 8.06 12.87
N VAL A 99 -16.71 8.00 12.99
CA VAL A 99 -15.77 8.39 11.92
C VAL A 99 -15.54 7.21 10.97
N THR A 100 -15.77 7.43 9.66
CA THR A 100 -15.36 6.49 8.61
C THR A 100 -13.96 6.79 8.12
N GLY A 101 -13.31 5.82 7.46
CA GLY A 101 -12.00 6.05 6.85
C GLY A 101 -11.99 7.23 5.87
N GLU A 102 -13.08 7.42 5.12
CA GLU A 102 -13.23 8.55 4.21
C GLU A 102 -13.28 9.91 4.96
N ILE A 103 -14.01 9.96 6.07
CA ILE A 103 -14.07 11.16 6.94
C ILE A 103 -12.68 11.41 7.53
N ALA A 104 -11.99 10.37 8.02
CA ALA A 104 -10.65 10.48 8.56
C ALA A 104 -9.65 11.05 7.55
N ILE A 105 -9.68 10.58 6.31
CA ILE A 105 -8.86 11.13 5.22
C ILE A 105 -9.17 12.62 4.97
N LYS A 106 -10.46 12.99 4.89
CA LYS A 106 -10.87 14.38 4.66
C LYS A 106 -10.49 15.34 5.79
N GLN A 107 -10.41 14.84 7.02
CA GLN A 107 -10.05 15.61 8.21
C GLN A 107 -8.55 15.64 8.48
N TYR A 108 -7.76 14.88 7.75
CA TYR A 108 -6.31 14.82 7.92
C TYR A 108 -5.67 16.21 7.85
N GLY A 109 -4.88 16.56 8.86
CA GLY A 109 -4.19 17.86 8.92
C GLY A 109 -5.08 19.06 9.23
N ALA A 110 -6.37 18.86 9.53
CA ALA A 110 -7.25 19.94 9.95
C ALA A 110 -6.80 20.53 11.30
N LEU A 111 -6.93 21.85 11.46
CA LEU A 111 -6.55 22.54 12.68
C LEU A 111 -7.32 21.98 13.89
N GLY A 112 -6.57 21.46 14.88
CA GLY A 112 -7.13 20.90 16.10
C GLY A 112 -7.46 19.42 16.05
N ASP A 113 -7.33 18.76 14.91
CA ASP A 113 -7.50 17.31 14.78
C ASP A 113 -6.16 16.59 14.80
N ASN A 114 -5.70 16.24 16.00
CA ASN A 114 -4.49 15.44 16.17
C ASN A 114 -4.75 13.94 16.14
N GLU A 115 -5.96 13.49 16.49
CA GLU A 115 -6.30 12.08 16.62
C GLU A 115 -6.48 11.40 15.27
N THR A 116 -7.25 12.01 14.37
CA THR A 116 -7.42 11.51 12.99
C THR A 116 -6.10 11.54 12.24
N THR A 117 -5.33 12.63 12.37
CA THR A 117 -4.00 12.74 11.77
C THR A 117 -3.06 11.66 12.28
N ALA A 118 -3.04 11.39 13.59
CA ALA A 118 -2.24 10.33 14.19
C ALA A 118 -2.66 8.94 13.70
N ALA A 119 -3.97 8.68 13.59
CA ALA A 119 -4.50 7.42 13.08
C ALA A 119 -4.09 7.17 11.61
N ILE A 120 -4.22 8.17 10.74
CA ILE A 120 -3.83 8.05 9.33
C ILE A 120 -2.31 7.86 9.20
N ASN A 121 -1.49 8.56 9.98
CA ASN A 121 -0.04 8.37 9.99
C ASN A 121 0.36 6.95 10.44
N ALA A 122 -0.29 6.43 11.48
CA ALA A 122 -0.07 5.07 11.95
C ALA A 122 -0.48 4.03 10.90
N TYR A 123 -1.64 4.22 10.27
CA TYR A 123 -2.10 3.35 9.18
C TYR A 123 -1.15 3.38 7.97
N ALA A 124 -0.68 4.56 7.58
CA ALA A 124 0.32 4.72 6.51
C ALA A 124 1.63 4.00 6.83
N SER A 125 2.07 4.02 8.07
CA SER A 125 3.24 3.28 8.53
C SER A 125 3.04 1.75 8.44
N LEU A 126 1.86 1.25 8.82
CA LEU A 126 1.48 -0.16 8.67
C LEU A 126 1.42 -0.57 7.20
N LEU A 127 0.89 0.30 6.32
CA LEU A 127 0.90 0.08 4.88
C LEU A 127 2.33 0.03 4.34
N GLY A 128 3.20 0.93 4.78
CA GLY A 128 4.62 0.92 4.43
C GLY A 128 5.31 -0.40 4.81
N LEU A 129 4.95 -0.98 5.96
CA LEU A 129 5.46 -2.26 6.42
C LEU A 129 4.98 -3.41 5.51
N LEU A 130 3.69 -3.45 5.16
CA LEU A 130 3.14 -4.43 4.22
C LEU A 130 3.82 -4.36 2.85
N LEU A 131 3.94 -3.15 2.29
CA LEU A 131 4.59 -2.94 1.01
C LEU A 131 6.06 -3.36 1.01
N ARG A 132 6.75 -3.13 2.13
CA ARG A 132 8.12 -3.60 2.32
C ARG A 132 8.21 -5.12 2.27
N ASP A 133 7.31 -5.83 2.95
CA ASP A 133 7.26 -7.29 2.95
C ASP A 133 6.93 -7.83 1.55
N PHE A 134 5.99 -7.23 0.83
CA PHE A 134 5.72 -7.56 -0.57
C PHE A 134 6.91 -7.26 -1.48
N SER A 135 7.57 -6.12 -1.31
CA SER A 135 8.78 -5.79 -2.07
C SER A 135 9.90 -6.81 -1.86
N LEU A 136 10.06 -7.35 -0.66
CA LEU A 136 11.02 -8.42 -0.38
C LEU A 136 10.58 -9.77 -0.95
N SER A 137 9.28 -10.06 -0.98
CA SER A 137 8.74 -11.32 -1.48
C SER A 137 8.80 -11.42 -3.00
N TYR A 138 8.54 -10.31 -3.70
CA TYR A 138 8.43 -10.26 -5.16
C TYR A 138 9.62 -9.63 -5.85
N MET A 139 10.46 -8.89 -5.12
CA MET A 139 11.68 -8.26 -5.66
C MET A 139 11.44 -7.46 -6.96
N PRO A 140 10.43 -6.55 -7.04
CA PRO A 140 10.07 -5.89 -8.28
C PRO A 140 11.16 -4.89 -8.72
N SER A 141 11.95 -5.24 -9.75
CA SER A 141 12.98 -4.36 -10.31
C SER A 141 12.40 -3.12 -10.98
N HIS A 142 11.19 -3.21 -11.50
CA HIS A 142 10.46 -2.11 -12.15
C HIS A 142 9.57 -1.32 -11.19
N GLY A 143 9.67 -1.58 -9.88
CA GLY A 143 9.00 -0.83 -8.82
C GLY A 143 7.66 -1.42 -8.35
N THR A 144 7.15 -0.80 -7.29
CA THR A 144 5.85 -1.12 -6.70
C THR A 144 4.89 0.03 -6.99
N PHE A 145 3.69 -0.28 -7.43
CA PHE A 145 2.67 0.67 -7.84
C PHE A 145 1.44 0.53 -6.94
N LEU A 146 1.09 1.61 -6.26
CA LEU A 146 -0.12 1.71 -5.47
C LEU A 146 -1.30 2.12 -6.36
N ALA A 147 -2.38 1.36 -6.31
CA ALA A 147 -3.61 1.62 -7.03
C ALA A 147 -4.83 1.55 -6.10
N GLY A 148 -5.93 2.15 -6.51
CA GLY A 148 -7.19 2.17 -5.77
C GLY A 148 -7.32 3.35 -4.82
N SER A 149 -8.57 3.69 -4.50
CA SER A 149 -8.92 4.94 -3.81
C SER A 149 -8.33 5.07 -2.41
N VAL A 150 -8.28 3.97 -1.63
CA VAL A 150 -7.73 4.00 -0.27
C VAL A 150 -6.21 4.18 -0.31
N ALA A 151 -5.52 3.43 -1.19
CA ALA A 151 -4.07 3.54 -1.31
C ALA A 151 -3.63 4.95 -1.71
N ARG A 152 -4.31 5.54 -2.71
CA ARG A 152 -4.04 6.91 -3.15
C ARG A 152 -4.27 7.91 -2.03
N ALA A 153 -5.44 7.88 -1.41
CA ALA A 153 -5.80 8.83 -0.35
C ALA A 153 -4.80 8.79 0.82
N VAL A 154 -4.39 7.60 1.25
CA VAL A 154 -3.38 7.44 2.31
C VAL A 154 -2.00 7.94 1.86
N ALA A 155 -1.60 7.66 0.62
CA ALA A 155 -0.32 8.10 0.08
C ALA A 155 -0.25 9.63 -0.11
N GLU A 156 -1.37 10.27 -0.46
CA GLU A 156 -1.50 11.73 -0.56
C GLU A 156 -1.45 12.41 0.81
N CYS A 157 -2.19 11.86 1.78
CA CYS A 157 -2.25 12.43 3.13
C CYS A 157 -0.94 12.26 3.89
N ALA A 158 -0.39 11.05 3.91
CA ALA A 158 0.70 10.67 4.79
C ALA A 158 1.87 9.99 4.02
N PRO A 159 2.47 10.66 3.03
CA PRO A 159 3.53 10.08 2.21
C PRO A 159 4.79 9.76 3.03
N GLU A 160 5.16 10.60 3.99
CA GLU A 160 6.37 10.44 4.79
C GLU A 160 6.30 9.22 5.74
N PRO A 161 5.26 9.03 6.58
CA PRO A 161 5.12 7.82 7.39
C PRO A 161 5.14 6.54 6.56
N LEU A 162 4.48 6.54 5.39
CA LEU A 162 4.45 5.40 4.49
C LEU A 162 5.84 5.09 3.93
N THR A 163 6.49 6.07 3.32
CA THR A 163 7.76 5.87 2.60
C THR A 163 8.94 5.61 3.53
N SER A 164 8.97 6.22 4.72
CA SER A 164 10.03 6.01 5.72
C SER A 164 10.09 4.55 6.17
N VAL A 165 8.93 3.91 6.35
CA VAL A 165 8.86 2.49 6.72
C VAL A 165 9.16 1.59 5.53
N PHE A 166 8.59 1.90 4.35
CA PHE A 166 8.84 1.15 3.12
C PHE A 166 10.32 1.09 2.75
N GLN A 167 11.04 2.21 2.86
CA GLN A 167 12.46 2.31 2.51
C GLN A 167 13.40 1.82 3.61
N LYS A 168 12.89 1.42 4.79
CA LYS A 168 13.74 0.99 5.90
C LYS A 168 14.72 -0.10 5.46
N PRO A 169 16.03 0.06 5.71
CA PRO A 169 17.04 -0.87 5.24
C PRO A 169 16.79 -2.31 5.68
N CYS A 170 17.08 -3.24 4.79
CA CYS A 170 17.07 -4.68 5.08
C CYS A 170 18.38 -5.29 4.56
N LYS A 171 19.02 -6.14 5.36
CA LYS A 171 20.31 -6.78 5.02
C LYS A 171 20.26 -7.61 3.72
N PHE A 172 19.09 -8.11 3.37
CA PHE A 172 18.90 -9.00 2.21
C PHE A 172 18.30 -8.31 0.99
N ARG A 173 18.11 -6.98 1.06
CA ARG A 173 17.54 -6.25 -0.06
C ARG A 173 18.60 -6.01 -1.14
N LEU A 174 18.32 -6.47 -2.37
CA LEU A 174 19.19 -6.24 -3.52
C LEU A 174 19.08 -4.79 -4.04
N GLN A 175 17.94 -4.15 -3.82
CA GLN A 175 17.76 -2.73 -4.12
C GLN A 175 18.06 -1.90 -2.88
N GLU A 176 18.93 -0.92 -3.00
CA GLU A 176 19.24 0.02 -1.91
C GLU A 176 18.07 0.95 -1.62
N SER A 177 17.32 1.34 -2.66
CA SER A 177 16.18 2.25 -2.56
C SER A 177 15.05 1.75 -3.46
N PRO A 178 14.14 0.92 -2.96
CA PRO A 178 13.02 0.43 -3.75
C PRO A 178 12.12 1.57 -4.16
N SER A 179 11.62 1.50 -5.39
CA SER A 179 10.76 2.52 -5.97
C SER A 179 9.31 2.24 -5.65
N LEU A 180 8.60 3.29 -5.24
CA LEU A 180 7.18 3.28 -4.96
C LEU A 180 6.50 4.39 -5.77
N PHE A 181 5.43 4.05 -6.45
CA PHE A 181 4.63 4.92 -7.30
C PHE A 181 3.17 4.87 -6.90
N VAL A 182 2.43 5.93 -7.19
CA VAL A 182 0.96 5.96 -7.11
C VAL A 182 0.41 6.01 -8.52
N VAL A 183 -0.60 5.19 -8.80
CA VAL A 183 -1.37 5.22 -10.04
C VAL A 183 -2.55 6.17 -9.84
N ASP A 184 -2.53 7.30 -10.53
CA ASP A 184 -3.55 8.35 -10.46
C ASP A 184 -4.60 8.21 -11.57
N GLU A 185 -5.13 6.98 -11.73
CA GLU A 185 -6.15 6.67 -12.75
C GLU A 185 -7.14 5.65 -12.19
N ASP A 186 -8.39 6.08 -11.98
CA ASP A 186 -9.46 5.20 -11.48
C ASP A 186 -9.81 4.08 -12.45
N GLY A 187 -9.66 4.33 -13.74
CA GLY A 187 -9.92 3.37 -14.80
C GLY A 187 -8.75 2.43 -15.12
N ALA A 188 -7.62 2.51 -14.41
CA ALA A 188 -6.40 1.75 -14.75
C ALA A 188 -6.65 0.24 -14.88
N ALA A 189 -7.47 -0.34 -13.99
CA ALA A 189 -7.82 -1.76 -14.04
C ALA A 189 -8.64 -2.10 -15.29
N LEU A 190 -9.60 -1.24 -15.68
CA LEU A 190 -10.42 -1.42 -16.88
C LEU A 190 -9.59 -1.27 -18.16
N LEU A 191 -8.66 -0.30 -18.17
CA LEU A 191 -7.72 -0.11 -19.29
C LEU A 191 -6.82 -1.34 -19.46
N GLY A 192 -6.38 -1.95 -18.35
CA GLY A 192 -5.63 -3.19 -18.37
C GLY A 192 -6.44 -4.35 -18.96
N CYS A 193 -7.69 -4.55 -18.52
CA CYS A 193 -8.58 -5.59 -19.03
C CYS A 193 -8.92 -5.43 -20.52
N ALA A 194 -8.94 -4.21 -21.04
CA ALA A 194 -9.25 -3.95 -22.46
C ALA A 194 -8.10 -4.30 -23.42
N GLN A 195 -6.91 -4.65 -22.91
CA GLN A 195 -5.72 -5.00 -23.71
C GLN A 195 -5.48 -6.52 -23.81
N PHE A 196 -6.28 -7.31 -23.12
CA PHE A 196 -6.29 -8.78 -23.15
C PHE A 196 -7.57 -9.30 -23.77
#